data_40d1a5e6e08c8cbf9eb5d9e9a097ae58
#
_entry.id   40d1a5e6e08c8cbf9eb5d9e9a097ae58
#
_cell.length_a   1.000
_cell.length_b   1.000
_cell.length_c   1.000
_cell.angle_alpha   90.00
_cell.angle_beta   90.00
_cell.angle_gamma   90.00
#
_symmetry.space_group_name_H-M   'P 1'
#
loop_
_entity.id
_entity.type
_entity.pdbx_description
1 polymer ?
#
loop_
_entity_poly.entity_id
_entity_poly.type
_entity_poly.pdbx_seq_one_letter_code
_entity_poly.pdbx_strand_id
1 'polypeptide(L)'
;MNKSTIQNIFWDVDGVLADLNYAYYHFLKGHPNYRDQYKDLTWDQLPEVLPIIPEYGALELKTHPENGEQMDRDFCADQSFFRNRPLYPGVIETLKELNELGYLQFTMSATFNVEKKKAYLEDMLAPVTDFLTIECVEHGKFMQDTAKKDSLLACYQKYDLLPEETILVDDRIYNLHAAIDSGAHPIRMRCEFTTDLPSELSWIPEFPNVVAFKQWLVDK
;
A
#
# COMPACT_ATOMS: atom_id res chain seq x y z
N MET A 1 -16.62 -0.01 14.31
CA MET A 1 -17.06 0.26 12.92
C MET A 1 -18.35 -0.48 12.64
N ASN A 2 -19.33 0.19 12.01
CA ASN A 2 -20.54 -0.44 11.49
C ASN A 2 -20.33 -0.71 9.99
N LYS A 3 -20.17 -1.98 9.60
CA LYS A 3 -19.90 -2.36 8.19
C LYS A 3 -21.02 -1.95 7.22
N SER A 4 -22.26 -1.88 7.69
CA SER A 4 -23.41 -1.54 6.84
C SER A 4 -23.45 -0.07 6.39
N THR A 5 -22.67 0.80 7.00
CA THR A 5 -22.57 2.21 6.61
C THR A 5 -21.40 2.47 5.67
N ILE A 6 -20.49 1.51 5.48
CA ILE A 6 -19.33 1.70 4.61
C ILE A 6 -19.75 1.75 3.15
N GLN A 7 -19.30 2.77 2.45
CA GLN A 7 -19.55 3.02 1.03
C GLN A 7 -18.26 3.22 0.22
N ASN A 8 -17.18 3.68 0.86
CA ASN A 8 -15.97 4.11 0.18
C ASN A 8 -14.75 3.32 0.66
N ILE A 9 -13.92 2.88 -0.27
CA ILE A 9 -12.69 2.12 0.02
C ILE A 9 -11.51 2.79 -0.67
N PHE A 10 -10.54 3.24 0.12
CA PHE A 10 -9.23 3.66 -0.34
C PHE A 10 -8.24 2.53 -0.16
N TRP A 11 -7.59 2.14 -1.23
CA TRP A 11 -6.60 1.08 -1.28
C TRP A 11 -5.19 1.67 -1.34
N ASP A 12 -4.32 1.34 -0.39
CA ASP A 12 -2.91 1.40 -0.72
C ASP A 12 -2.59 0.39 -1.83
N VAL A 13 -1.50 0.58 -2.54
CA VAL A 13 -1.12 -0.31 -3.63
C VAL A 13 0.00 -1.24 -3.20
N ASP A 14 1.08 -0.66 -2.70
CA ASP A 14 2.31 -1.35 -2.37
C ASP A 14 2.14 -2.11 -1.04
N GLY A 15 2.22 -3.44 -1.06
CA GLY A 15 1.94 -4.29 0.11
C GLY A 15 0.45 -4.63 0.33
N VAL A 16 -0.46 -4.03 -0.46
CA VAL A 16 -1.92 -4.27 -0.36
C VAL A 16 -2.48 -4.90 -1.63
N LEU A 17 -2.35 -4.24 -2.77
CA LEU A 17 -2.79 -4.74 -4.06
C LEU A 17 -1.65 -5.39 -4.85
N ALA A 18 -0.42 -4.92 -4.67
CA ALA A 18 0.77 -5.37 -5.38
C ALA A 18 1.92 -5.72 -4.43
N ASP A 19 2.68 -6.75 -4.79
CA ASP A 19 3.79 -7.25 -4.00
C ASP A 19 5.05 -6.40 -4.15
N LEU A 20 5.22 -5.45 -3.25
CA LEU A 20 6.41 -4.60 -3.18
C LEU A 20 7.65 -5.39 -2.73
N ASN A 21 7.49 -6.38 -1.84
CA ASN A 21 8.60 -7.20 -1.36
C ASN A 21 9.25 -8.00 -2.50
N TYR A 22 8.42 -8.50 -3.42
CA TYR A 22 8.89 -9.13 -4.66
C TYR A 22 9.77 -8.18 -5.47
N ALA A 23 9.33 -6.93 -5.65
CA ALA A 23 10.11 -5.94 -6.40
C ALA A 23 11.44 -5.61 -5.70
N TYR A 24 11.45 -5.45 -4.37
CA TYR A 24 12.68 -5.21 -3.61
C TYR A 24 13.67 -6.37 -3.71
N TYR A 25 13.19 -7.61 -3.57
CA TYR A 25 14.02 -8.80 -3.71
C TYR A 25 14.70 -8.86 -5.07
N HIS A 26 13.93 -8.67 -6.16
CA HIS A 26 14.46 -8.69 -7.51
C HIS A 26 15.37 -7.50 -7.83
N PHE A 27 15.08 -6.34 -7.24
CA PHE A 27 15.96 -5.17 -7.33
C PHE A 27 17.32 -5.43 -6.71
N LEU A 28 17.38 -5.93 -5.49
CA LEU A 28 18.65 -6.24 -4.82
C LEU A 28 19.49 -7.26 -5.61
N LYS A 29 18.85 -8.28 -6.15
CA LYS A 29 19.54 -9.35 -6.92
C LYS A 29 19.88 -8.96 -8.35
N GLY A 30 19.20 -8.01 -8.96
CA GLY A 30 19.32 -7.70 -10.38
C GLY A 30 19.98 -6.37 -10.70
N HIS A 31 19.84 -5.37 -9.83
CA HIS A 31 20.34 -4.03 -10.12
C HIS A 31 21.87 -3.98 -10.13
N PRO A 32 22.50 -3.35 -11.14
CA PRO A 32 23.96 -3.36 -11.33
C PRO A 32 24.78 -2.95 -10.10
N ASN A 33 24.27 -2.02 -9.29
CA ASN A 33 24.96 -1.52 -8.10
C ASN A 33 24.92 -2.49 -6.91
N TYR A 34 23.99 -3.45 -6.88
CA TYR A 34 23.69 -4.28 -5.70
C TYR A 34 23.82 -5.78 -5.96
N ARG A 35 23.62 -6.24 -7.21
CA ARG A 35 23.56 -7.65 -7.58
C ARG A 35 24.76 -8.49 -7.12
N ASP A 36 25.97 -7.94 -7.14
CA ASP A 36 27.17 -8.69 -6.77
C ASP A 36 27.24 -8.94 -5.25
N GLN A 37 26.66 -8.03 -4.46
CA GLN A 37 26.52 -8.15 -3.00
C GLN A 37 25.38 -9.10 -2.61
N TYR A 38 24.25 -9.08 -3.35
CA TYR A 38 23.03 -9.80 -2.99
C TYR A 38 22.69 -10.97 -3.92
N LYS A 39 23.63 -11.44 -4.77
CA LYS A 39 23.39 -12.57 -5.72
C LYS A 39 22.87 -13.84 -5.03
N ASP A 40 23.36 -14.12 -3.83
CA ASP A 40 23.04 -15.32 -3.04
C ASP A 40 21.90 -15.08 -2.02
N LEU A 41 21.32 -13.87 -2.00
CA LEU A 41 20.20 -13.54 -1.12
C LEU A 41 19.02 -14.49 -1.40
N THR A 42 18.50 -15.09 -0.35
CA THR A 42 17.25 -15.85 -0.39
C THR A 42 16.08 -14.98 0.05
N TRP A 43 14.87 -15.39 -0.28
CA TRP A 43 13.65 -14.66 0.09
C TRP A 43 13.53 -14.44 1.60
N ASP A 44 13.76 -15.51 2.38
CA ASP A 44 13.63 -15.47 3.85
C ASP A 44 14.64 -14.55 4.55
N GLN A 45 15.74 -14.23 3.87
CA GLN A 45 16.78 -13.31 4.37
C GLN A 45 16.48 -11.84 4.08
N LEU A 46 15.43 -11.53 3.34
CA LEU A 46 15.09 -10.14 2.99
C LEU A 46 14.94 -9.24 4.22
N PRO A 47 14.30 -9.66 5.34
CA PRO A 47 14.22 -8.86 6.57
C PRO A 47 15.55 -8.65 7.30
N GLU A 48 16.56 -9.49 7.04
CA GLU A 48 17.91 -9.30 7.59
C GLU A 48 18.65 -8.17 6.87
N VAL A 49 18.36 -7.98 5.58
CA VAL A 49 18.94 -6.92 4.74
C VAL A 49 18.16 -5.61 4.89
N LEU A 50 16.84 -5.69 4.94
CA LEU A 50 15.92 -4.58 5.08
C LEU A 50 15.19 -4.68 6.43
N PRO A 51 15.77 -4.21 7.53
CA PRO A 51 15.16 -4.33 8.85
C PRO A 51 13.79 -3.64 8.91
N ILE A 52 12.81 -4.36 9.43
CA ILE A 52 11.48 -3.78 9.65
C ILE A 52 11.55 -2.91 10.90
N ILE A 53 11.30 -1.62 10.75
CA ILE A 53 11.19 -0.73 11.90
C ILE A 53 9.72 -0.66 12.38
N PRO A 54 9.51 -0.60 13.71
CA PRO A 54 8.16 -0.69 14.28
C PRO A 54 7.18 0.36 13.74
N GLU A 55 7.65 1.57 13.46
CA GLU A 55 6.85 2.68 12.97
C GLU A 55 6.28 2.42 11.56
N TYR A 56 6.99 1.64 10.76
CA TYR A 56 6.51 1.28 9.41
C TYR A 56 5.68 0.00 9.44
N GLY A 57 6.13 -0.97 10.21
CA GLY A 57 5.46 -2.27 10.30
C GLY A 57 5.63 -3.17 9.08
N ALA A 58 6.42 -2.75 8.08
CA ALA A 58 6.69 -3.46 6.82
C ALA A 58 8.12 -3.19 6.34
N LEU A 59 8.60 -3.96 5.35
CA LEU A 59 9.93 -3.77 4.74
C LEU A 59 10.01 -2.45 3.96
N GLU A 60 11.19 -1.83 4.01
CA GLU A 60 11.51 -0.63 3.26
C GLU A 60 12.96 -0.63 2.81
N LEU A 61 13.25 -0.26 1.55
CA LEU A 61 14.63 -0.11 1.10
C LEU A 61 15.42 0.91 1.91
N LYS A 62 14.78 2.01 2.27
CA LYS A 62 15.41 3.09 3.06
C LYS A 62 15.84 2.69 4.47
N THR A 63 15.36 1.56 5.01
CA THR A 63 15.81 1.05 6.31
C THR A 63 17.12 0.29 6.24
N HIS A 64 17.66 0.04 5.04
CA HIS A 64 18.97 -0.59 4.89
C HIS A 64 20.04 0.22 5.64
N PRO A 65 20.83 -0.39 6.55
CA PRO A 65 21.65 0.35 7.51
C PRO A 65 22.77 1.21 6.89
N GLU A 66 23.28 0.83 5.72
CA GLU A 66 24.41 1.52 5.10
C GLU A 66 24.00 2.40 3.92
N ASN A 67 23.05 1.95 3.09
CA ASN A 67 22.77 2.54 1.78
C ASN A 67 21.27 2.80 1.53
N GLY A 68 20.42 2.81 2.54
CA GLY A 68 18.96 2.79 2.39
C GLY A 68 18.42 3.89 1.50
N GLU A 69 18.80 5.14 1.73
CA GLU A 69 18.33 6.26 0.90
C GLU A 69 18.78 6.17 -0.57
N GLN A 70 20.02 5.66 -0.81
CA GLN A 70 20.48 5.49 -2.17
C GLN A 70 19.76 4.34 -2.87
N MET A 71 19.54 3.23 -2.17
CA MET A 71 18.76 2.09 -2.70
C MET A 71 17.34 2.50 -3.09
N ASP A 72 16.68 3.29 -2.26
CA ASP A 72 15.33 3.78 -2.53
C ASP A 72 15.31 4.72 -3.75
N ARG A 73 16.27 5.62 -3.86
CA ARG A 73 16.44 6.47 -5.06
C ARG A 73 16.68 5.66 -6.33
N ASP A 74 17.59 4.68 -6.28
CA ASP A 74 17.94 3.85 -7.44
C ASP A 74 16.74 2.99 -7.86
N PHE A 75 16.00 2.42 -6.90
CA PHE A 75 14.78 1.67 -7.17
C PHE A 75 13.70 2.53 -7.84
N CYS A 76 13.45 3.72 -7.32
CA CYS A 76 12.48 4.65 -7.90
C CYS A 76 12.89 5.17 -9.29
N ALA A 77 14.20 5.24 -9.56
CA ALA A 77 14.73 5.69 -10.85
C ALA A 77 14.67 4.59 -11.92
N ASP A 78 14.91 3.33 -11.54
CA ASP A 78 14.90 2.19 -12.46
C ASP A 78 13.49 1.63 -12.65
N GLN A 79 12.85 2.04 -13.76
CA GLN A 79 11.49 1.64 -14.08
C GLN A 79 11.32 0.13 -14.29
N SER A 80 12.39 -0.60 -14.62
CA SER A 80 12.32 -2.06 -14.80
C SER A 80 12.05 -2.78 -13.49
N PHE A 81 12.59 -2.31 -12.38
CA PHE A 81 12.30 -2.82 -11.03
C PHE A 81 11.08 -2.14 -10.41
N PHE A 82 10.99 -0.82 -10.53
CA PHE A 82 9.86 -0.06 -9.97
C PHE A 82 8.51 -0.56 -10.46
N ARG A 83 8.39 -0.99 -11.73
CA ARG A 83 7.17 -1.53 -12.32
C ARG A 83 7.01 -3.04 -12.15
N ASN A 84 8.00 -3.75 -11.62
CA ASN A 84 7.99 -5.20 -11.46
C ASN A 84 7.34 -5.62 -10.13
N ARG A 85 6.08 -5.31 -9.97
CA ARG A 85 5.27 -5.64 -8.79
C ARG A 85 4.05 -6.44 -9.24
N PRO A 86 4.04 -7.76 -9.07
CA PRO A 86 2.86 -8.54 -9.41
C PRO A 86 1.70 -8.17 -8.49
N LEU A 87 0.49 -8.14 -9.04
CA LEU A 87 -0.71 -8.08 -8.21
C LEU A 87 -0.82 -9.34 -7.35
N TYR A 88 -1.28 -9.16 -6.11
CA TYR A 88 -1.63 -10.32 -5.30
C TYR A 88 -2.78 -11.10 -5.92
N PRO A 89 -2.85 -12.43 -5.69
CA PRO A 89 -3.95 -13.26 -6.20
C PRO A 89 -5.33 -12.75 -5.74
N GLY A 90 -6.28 -12.70 -6.67
CA GLY A 90 -7.66 -12.32 -6.41
C GLY A 90 -7.94 -10.81 -6.31
N VAL A 91 -6.94 -9.96 -6.55
CA VAL A 91 -7.12 -8.49 -6.48
C VAL A 91 -8.15 -8.01 -7.49
N ILE A 92 -7.98 -8.31 -8.77
CA ILE A 92 -8.88 -7.84 -9.84
C ILE A 92 -10.32 -8.31 -9.62
N GLU A 93 -10.50 -9.57 -9.26
CA GLU A 93 -11.80 -10.17 -8.97
C GLU A 93 -12.45 -9.49 -7.76
N THR A 94 -11.69 -9.26 -6.69
CA THR A 94 -12.17 -8.58 -5.48
C THR A 94 -12.64 -7.15 -5.78
N LEU A 95 -11.87 -6.39 -6.54
CA LEU A 95 -12.24 -5.01 -6.89
C LEU A 95 -13.51 -4.99 -7.74
N LYS A 96 -13.66 -5.91 -8.70
CA LYS A 96 -14.89 -6.03 -9.51
C LYS A 96 -16.12 -6.38 -8.67
N GLU A 97 -16.01 -7.39 -7.81
CA GLU A 97 -17.12 -7.81 -6.97
C GLU A 97 -17.56 -6.71 -5.99
N LEU A 98 -16.61 -5.96 -5.40
CA LEU A 98 -16.94 -4.83 -4.55
C LEU A 98 -17.60 -3.67 -5.33
N ASN A 99 -17.20 -3.44 -6.57
CA ASN A 99 -17.89 -2.48 -7.44
C ASN A 99 -19.33 -2.92 -7.77
N GLU A 100 -19.55 -4.20 -8.05
CA GLU A 100 -20.90 -4.77 -8.30
C GLU A 100 -21.80 -4.64 -7.07
N LEU A 101 -21.21 -4.64 -5.86
CA LEU A 101 -21.90 -4.39 -4.59
C LEU A 101 -22.13 -2.90 -4.28
N GLY A 102 -21.64 -2.01 -5.14
CA GLY A 102 -21.89 -0.57 -5.06
C GLY A 102 -20.85 0.22 -4.25
N TYR A 103 -19.71 -0.39 -3.87
CA TYR A 103 -18.63 0.34 -3.19
C TYR A 103 -17.90 1.26 -4.17
N LEU A 104 -17.73 2.53 -3.80
CA LEU A 104 -16.81 3.44 -4.50
C LEU A 104 -15.37 3.12 -4.11
N GLN A 105 -14.50 3.01 -5.10
CA GLN A 105 -13.13 2.56 -4.87
C GLN A 105 -12.10 3.54 -5.43
N PHE A 106 -11.05 3.77 -4.64
CA PHE A 106 -9.97 4.69 -4.94
C PHE A 106 -8.64 4.01 -4.63
N THR A 107 -7.59 4.25 -5.40
CA THR A 107 -6.23 4.00 -4.90
C THR A 107 -5.75 5.19 -4.09
N MET A 108 -4.80 4.97 -3.18
CA MET A 108 -4.11 6.03 -2.44
C MET A 108 -2.65 5.65 -2.22
N SER A 109 -1.88 5.67 -3.28
CA SER A 109 -0.48 5.25 -3.27
C SER A 109 0.48 6.43 -3.22
N ALA A 110 1.40 6.42 -2.26
CA ALA A 110 2.38 7.47 -2.08
C ALA A 110 3.55 7.35 -3.08
N THR A 111 4.04 8.49 -3.60
CA THR A 111 5.11 8.51 -4.60
C THR A 111 5.82 9.86 -4.69
N PHE A 112 7.08 9.85 -5.13
CA PHE A 112 7.82 11.08 -5.49
C PHE A 112 7.48 11.62 -6.89
N ASN A 113 6.80 10.84 -7.73
CA ASN A 113 6.41 11.24 -9.07
C ASN A 113 5.01 10.74 -9.38
N VAL A 114 4.05 11.61 -9.14
CA VAL A 114 2.61 11.32 -9.28
C VAL A 114 2.25 10.88 -10.70
N GLU A 115 2.75 11.58 -11.74
CA GLU A 115 2.43 11.26 -13.13
C GLU A 115 2.90 9.86 -13.52
N LYS A 116 4.17 9.52 -13.20
CA LYS A 116 4.74 8.20 -13.50
C LYS A 116 4.02 7.08 -12.73
N LYS A 117 3.72 7.33 -11.44
CA LYS A 117 3.01 6.34 -10.61
C LYS A 117 1.61 6.12 -11.15
N LYS A 118 0.89 7.19 -11.48
CA LYS A 118 -0.46 7.12 -12.03
C LYS A 118 -0.50 6.33 -13.34
N ALA A 119 0.36 6.64 -14.30
CA ALA A 119 0.46 5.90 -15.55
C ALA A 119 0.79 4.41 -15.33
N TYR A 120 1.65 4.10 -14.37
CA TYR A 120 1.94 2.72 -13.99
C TYR A 120 0.71 2.01 -13.39
N LEU A 121 -0.04 2.68 -12.50
CA LEU A 121 -1.24 2.11 -11.89
C LEU A 121 -2.36 1.91 -12.93
N GLU A 122 -2.52 2.82 -13.87
CA GLU A 122 -3.47 2.69 -14.98
C GLU A 122 -3.16 1.46 -15.84
N ASP A 123 -1.88 1.18 -16.13
CA ASP A 123 -1.47 -0.03 -16.84
C ASP A 123 -1.73 -1.29 -16.00
N MET A 124 -1.30 -1.29 -14.73
CA MET A 124 -1.35 -2.46 -13.84
C MET A 124 -2.79 -2.84 -13.50
N LEU A 125 -3.65 -1.84 -13.31
CA LEU A 125 -5.06 -2.00 -12.91
C LEU A 125 -6.01 -1.83 -14.10
N ALA A 126 -5.51 -1.88 -15.36
CA ALA A 126 -6.30 -1.68 -16.56
C ALA A 126 -7.66 -2.43 -16.59
N PRO A 127 -7.79 -3.67 -16.06
CA PRO A 127 -9.08 -4.37 -16.08
C PRO A 127 -10.17 -3.75 -15.18
N VAL A 128 -9.84 -2.74 -14.37
CA VAL A 128 -10.74 -2.15 -13.35
C VAL A 128 -10.76 -0.61 -13.37
N THR A 129 -10.04 0.03 -14.27
CA THR A 129 -9.93 1.50 -14.34
C THR A 129 -11.26 2.19 -14.72
N ASP A 130 -12.23 1.47 -15.24
CA ASP A 130 -13.55 2.03 -15.56
C ASP A 130 -14.34 2.46 -14.31
N PHE A 131 -14.02 1.88 -13.16
CA PHE A 131 -14.70 2.18 -11.89
C PHE A 131 -13.75 2.48 -10.72
N LEU A 132 -12.47 2.14 -10.83
CA LEU A 132 -11.47 2.42 -9.80
C LEU A 132 -10.81 3.78 -10.09
N THR A 133 -11.01 4.73 -9.19
CA THR A 133 -10.36 6.04 -9.31
C THR A 133 -8.90 5.98 -8.86
N ILE A 134 -7.98 6.33 -9.75
CA ILE A 134 -6.55 6.33 -9.45
C ILE A 134 -6.16 7.67 -8.81
N GLU A 135 -5.92 7.64 -7.50
CA GLU A 135 -5.34 8.74 -6.73
C GLU A 135 -3.93 8.37 -6.26
N CYS A 136 -3.02 9.34 -6.36
CA CYS A 136 -1.67 9.22 -5.87
C CYS A 136 -1.36 10.38 -4.93
N VAL A 137 -0.60 10.09 -3.88
CA VAL A 137 -0.16 11.05 -2.89
C VAL A 137 1.26 11.48 -3.22
N GLU A 138 1.48 12.77 -3.42
CA GLU A 138 2.83 13.30 -3.57
C GLU A 138 3.54 13.27 -2.21
N HIS A 139 4.64 12.52 -2.13
CA HIS A 139 5.57 12.65 -1.02
C HIS A 139 6.26 14.02 -1.12
N GLY A 140 5.74 15.01 -0.42
CA GLY A 140 6.51 16.20 -0.10
C GLY A 140 7.70 15.77 0.76
N LYS A 141 8.89 16.26 0.42
CA LYS A 141 10.18 16.09 1.09
C LYS A 141 10.09 15.26 2.38
N PHE A 142 10.50 13.97 2.31
CA PHE A 142 10.69 13.06 3.42
C PHE A 142 9.49 12.90 4.37
N MET A 143 8.81 11.74 4.24
CA MET A 143 7.95 11.13 5.26
C MET A 143 7.31 12.12 6.24
N GLN A 144 6.42 12.94 5.73
CA GLN A 144 5.46 13.57 6.60
C GLN A 144 4.39 12.51 6.87
N ASP A 145 4.28 12.07 8.10
CA ASP A 145 3.26 11.14 8.60
C ASP A 145 1.82 11.59 8.27
N THR A 146 1.65 12.80 7.76
CA THR A 146 0.38 13.42 7.41
C THR A 146 -0.02 13.31 5.94
N ALA A 147 0.87 12.89 5.03
CA ALA A 147 0.60 12.96 3.58
C ALA A 147 -0.67 12.21 3.16
N LYS A 148 -0.91 11.00 3.69
CA LYS A 148 -2.15 10.27 3.41
C LYS A 148 -3.35 10.88 4.13
N LYS A 149 -3.20 11.42 5.34
CA LYS A 149 -4.26 12.14 6.04
C LYS A 149 -4.76 13.34 5.22
N ASP A 150 -3.84 14.21 4.80
CA ASP A 150 -4.19 15.40 4.05
C ASP A 150 -4.83 15.05 2.70
N SER A 151 -4.36 13.97 2.06
CA SER A 151 -4.93 13.47 0.82
C SER A 151 -6.33 12.88 1.01
N LEU A 152 -6.57 12.13 2.09
CA LEU A 152 -7.92 11.66 2.45
C LEU A 152 -8.87 12.82 2.63
N LEU A 153 -8.48 13.83 3.42
CA LEU A 153 -9.29 15.04 3.64
C LEU A 153 -9.59 15.78 2.33
N ALA A 154 -8.62 15.87 1.42
CA ALA A 154 -8.82 16.46 0.10
C ALA A 154 -9.76 15.62 -0.77
N CYS A 155 -9.66 14.29 -0.73
CA CYS A 155 -10.56 13.39 -1.45
C CYS A 155 -12.00 13.48 -0.93
N TYR A 156 -12.20 13.60 0.39
CA TYR A 156 -13.54 13.78 0.96
C TYR A 156 -14.24 15.00 0.38
N GLN A 157 -13.53 16.12 0.29
CA GLN A 157 -14.05 17.34 -0.32
C GLN A 157 -14.27 17.20 -1.83
N LYS A 158 -13.31 16.57 -2.54
CA LYS A 158 -13.34 16.45 -4.00
C LYS A 158 -14.49 15.57 -4.49
N TYR A 159 -14.80 14.51 -3.74
CA TYR A 159 -15.75 13.47 -4.15
C TYR A 159 -17.03 13.45 -3.31
N ASP A 160 -17.19 14.41 -2.40
CA ASP A 160 -18.33 14.51 -1.47
C ASP A 160 -18.53 13.23 -0.63
N LEU A 161 -17.41 12.75 -0.02
CA LEU A 161 -17.41 11.53 0.78
C LEU A 161 -17.49 11.83 2.27
N LEU A 162 -18.13 10.94 3.02
CA LEU A 162 -18.16 11.01 4.48
C LEU A 162 -17.03 10.16 5.08
N PRO A 163 -16.22 10.74 5.99
CA PRO A 163 -15.13 10.00 6.63
C PRO A 163 -15.59 8.72 7.33
N GLU A 164 -16.70 8.77 8.05
CA GLU A 164 -17.27 7.64 8.79
C GLU A 164 -17.84 6.51 7.90
N GLU A 165 -18.02 6.77 6.61
CA GLU A 165 -18.43 5.78 5.60
C GLU A 165 -17.23 5.27 4.78
N THR A 166 -16.01 5.66 5.18
CA THR A 166 -14.78 5.41 4.43
C THR A 166 -13.85 4.46 5.17
N ILE A 167 -13.27 3.54 4.43
CA ILE A 167 -12.19 2.65 4.87
C ILE A 167 -10.89 3.06 4.16
N LEU A 168 -9.76 3.08 4.87
CA LEU A 168 -8.42 3.00 4.30
C LEU A 168 -7.85 1.61 4.55
N VAL A 169 -7.48 0.90 3.50
CA VAL A 169 -6.79 -0.40 3.54
C VAL A 169 -5.30 -0.17 3.28
N ASP A 170 -4.45 -0.47 4.26
CA ASP A 170 -3.01 -0.19 4.21
C ASP A 170 -2.21 -1.24 4.99
N ASP A 171 -0.95 -1.47 4.63
CA ASP A 171 -0.06 -2.40 5.36
C ASP A 171 0.78 -1.69 6.43
N ARG A 172 0.89 -0.34 6.36
CA ARG A 172 1.81 0.47 7.17
C ARG A 172 1.13 1.13 8.35
N ILE A 173 1.76 1.00 9.51
CA ILE A 173 1.24 1.49 10.79
C ILE A 173 0.97 3.00 10.76
N TYR A 174 1.89 3.81 10.24
CA TYR A 174 1.70 5.26 10.19
C TYR A 174 0.53 5.69 9.29
N ASN A 175 0.20 4.92 8.24
CA ASN A 175 -0.97 5.19 7.41
C ASN A 175 -2.28 4.79 8.09
N LEU A 176 -2.25 3.79 8.98
CA LEU A 176 -3.42 3.49 9.84
C LEU A 176 -3.72 4.65 10.80
N HIS A 177 -2.69 5.29 11.36
CA HIS A 177 -2.87 6.54 12.12
C HIS A 177 -3.45 7.65 11.24
N ALA A 178 -2.99 7.81 10.01
CA ALA A 178 -3.54 8.80 9.07
C ALA A 178 -5.03 8.56 8.78
N ALA A 179 -5.47 7.30 8.68
CA ALA A 179 -6.88 6.96 8.56
C ALA A 179 -7.68 7.41 9.79
N ILE A 180 -7.22 7.05 11.00
CA ILE A 180 -7.85 7.44 12.27
C ILE A 180 -7.96 8.96 12.36
N ASP A 181 -6.90 9.67 12.10
CA ASP A 181 -6.81 11.12 12.20
C ASP A 181 -7.66 11.87 11.16
N SER A 182 -7.97 11.22 10.03
CA SER A 182 -8.87 11.76 9.00
C SER A 182 -10.35 11.39 9.23
N GLY A 183 -10.65 10.56 10.24
CA GLY A 183 -11.99 10.07 10.54
C GLY A 183 -12.40 8.81 9.77
N ALA A 184 -11.52 8.25 8.93
CA ALA A 184 -11.76 6.98 8.24
C ALA A 184 -11.53 5.78 9.17
N HIS A 185 -12.06 4.64 8.76
CA HIS A 185 -11.81 3.37 9.43
C HIS A 185 -10.54 2.71 8.89
N PRO A 186 -9.52 2.49 9.73
CA PRO A 186 -8.31 1.78 9.31
C PRO A 186 -8.59 0.29 9.18
N ILE A 187 -8.06 -0.31 8.14
CA ILE A 187 -7.97 -1.77 7.93
C ILE A 187 -6.53 -2.10 7.59
N ARG A 188 -5.95 -3.06 8.28
CA ARG A 188 -4.60 -3.50 7.98
C ARG A 188 -4.59 -4.68 7.04
N MET A 189 -3.80 -4.55 5.96
CA MET A 189 -3.41 -5.71 5.16
C MET A 189 -2.11 -6.28 5.72
N ARG A 190 -2.13 -7.57 6.08
CA ARG A 190 -0.97 -8.27 6.62
C ARG A 190 -0.27 -9.03 5.49
N CYS A 191 0.65 -8.36 4.80
CA CYS A 191 1.51 -9.05 3.84
C CYS A 191 2.64 -9.81 4.55
N GLU A 192 3.39 -10.60 3.79
CA GLU A 192 4.60 -11.24 4.28
C GLU A 192 5.61 -10.17 4.76
N PHE A 193 6.34 -10.47 5.82
CA PHE A 193 7.28 -9.54 6.45
C PHE A 193 6.64 -8.27 7.04
N THR A 194 5.47 -8.39 7.68
CA THR A 194 4.90 -7.34 8.52
C THR A 194 5.05 -7.71 10.00
N THR A 195 5.21 -6.69 10.87
CA THR A 195 5.19 -6.86 12.33
C THR A 195 3.77 -6.99 12.85
N ASP A 196 3.61 -7.41 14.10
CA ASP A 196 2.34 -7.29 14.80
C ASP A 196 1.98 -5.81 15.04
N LEU A 197 0.69 -5.52 15.16
CA LEU A 197 0.23 -4.19 15.54
C LEU A 197 0.65 -3.87 16.99
N PRO A 198 1.02 -2.61 17.27
CA PRO A 198 1.16 -2.12 18.65
C PRO A 198 -0.15 -2.32 19.43
N SER A 199 -0.02 -2.49 20.75
CA SER A 199 -1.17 -2.79 21.62
C SER A 199 -2.30 -1.77 21.52
N GLU A 200 -1.98 -0.49 21.34
CA GLU A 200 -2.94 0.61 21.16
C GLU A 200 -3.72 0.55 19.83
N LEU A 201 -3.21 -0.17 18.85
CA LEU A 201 -3.85 -0.40 17.55
C LEU A 201 -4.45 -1.80 17.39
N SER A 202 -4.39 -2.66 18.42
CA SER A 202 -4.86 -4.04 18.36
C SER A 202 -6.36 -4.20 18.07
N TRP A 203 -7.12 -3.12 18.13
CA TRP A 203 -8.54 -3.08 17.75
C TRP A 203 -8.77 -2.95 16.25
N ILE A 204 -7.72 -2.66 15.45
CA ILE A 204 -7.81 -2.54 13.99
C ILE A 204 -7.94 -3.95 13.39
N PRO A 205 -8.94 -4.19 12.53
CA PRO A 205 -9.04 -5.47 11.83
C PRO A 205 -7.85 -5.70 10.89
N GLU A 206 -7.30 -6.92 10.93
CA GLU A 206 -6.19 -7.35 10.07
C GLU A 206 -6.64 -8.49 9.16
N PHE A 207 -6.20 -8.46 7.89
CA PHE A 207 -6.51 -9.49 6.91
C PHE A 207 -5.26 -9.93 6.14
N PRO A 208 -5.14 -11.23 5.81
CA PRO A 208 -3.97 -11.74 5.09
C PRO A 208 -3.99 -11.37 3.59
N ASN A 209 -5.12 -10.96 3.05
CA ASN A 209 -5.29 -10.59 1.64
C ASN A 209 -6.63 -9.90 1.40
N VAL A 210 -6.78 -9.31 0.21
CA VAL A 210 -7.99 -8.58 -0.19
C VAL A 210 -9.25 -9.46 -0.26
N VAL A 211 -9.10 -10.75 -0.55
CA VAL A 211 -10.23 -11.71 -0.61
C VAL A 211 -10.83 -11.91 0.79
N ALA A 212 -9.97 -12.12 1.79
CA ALA A 212 -10.42 -12.27 3.19
C ALA A 212 -11.06 -10.98 3.71
N PHE A 213 -10.48 -9.82 3.36
CA PHE A 213 -11.08 -8.52 3.70
C PHE A 213 -12.47 -8.35 3.06
N LYS A 214 -12.61 -8.62 1.75
CA LYS A 214 -13.93 -8.56 1.08
C LYS A 214 -14.94 -9.46 1.77
N GLN A 215 -14.58 -10.72 2.03
CA GLN A 215 -15.48 -11.67 2.70
C GLN A 215 -15.98 -11.10 4.03
N TRP A 216 -15.06 -10.61 4.86
CA TRP A 216 -15.43 -9.98 6.12
C TRP A 216 -16.32 -8.75 5.94
N LEU A 217 -16.05 -7.90 4.93
CA LEU A 217 -16.81 -6.67 4.69
C LEU A 217 -18.26 -6.97 4.30
N VAL A 218 -18.48 -7.98 3.45
CA VAL A 218 -19.81 -8.32 2.91
C VAL A 218 -20.62 -9.28 3.80
N ASP A 219 -19.97 -10.03 4.68
CA ASP A 219 -20.65 -10.88 5.66
C ASP A 219 -21.34 -10.00 6.71
N LYS A 220 -22.68 -10.12 6.74
CA LYS A 220 -23.57 -9.38 7.67
C LYS A 220 -23.61 -10.02 9.04
#